data_eb4dfc07aaf418cc459f482527708fc0
#
_entry.id   eb4dfc07aaf418cc459f482527708fc0
#
_cell.length_a   1.000
_cell.length_b   1.000
_cell.length_c   1.000
_cell.angle_alpha   90.00
_cell.angle_beta   90.00
_cell.angle_gamma   90.00
#
_symmetry.space_group_name_H-M   'P 1'
#
loop_
_entity.id
_entity.type
_entity.pdbx_description
1 polymer ?
#
loop_
_entity_poly.entity_id
_entity_poly.type
_entity_poly.pdbx_seq_one_letter_code
_entity_poly.pdbx_strand_id
1 'polypeptide(L)'
;SDLQIQNILSHRIAFISISGKNKISSYKTNINEAQWVAHISAIIYHRITKKESFVPEKHLGIITPYRSQIATIKKELGNTGIIELLSVTIDTVERFQGGQRDVMIFSCCVNAPFQLQFLCNTFKENGQLIDRKLNVALTRAREQMIVIGNSHWLERDTIYRQLIEYIKDKGAFFQI
;
A
#
# COMPACT_ATOMS: atom_id res chain seq x y z
N SER A 1 -7.77 15.82 -5.81
CA SER A 1 -8.10 15.80 -7.21
C SER A 1 -6.96 15.21 -8.05
N ASP A 2 -7.16 15.03 -9.36
CA ASP A 2 -6.24 14.32 -10.27
C ASP A 2 -4.80 14.85 -10.27
N LEU A 3 -4.61 16.15 -10.14
CA LEU A 3 -3.28 16.77 -10.05
C LEU A 3 -2.50 16.34 -8.79
N GLN A 4 -3.16 16.17 -7.67
CA GLN A 4 -2.53 15.71 -6.42
C GLN A 4 -2.15 14.23 -6.52
N ILE A 5 -3.01 13.41 -7.12
CA ILE A 5 -2.71 12.00 -7.37
C ILE A 5 -1.54 11.86 -8.35
N GLN A 6 -1.51 12.66 -9.42
CA GLN A 6 -0.40 12.70 -10.37
C GLN A 6 0.93 13.06 -9.69
N ASN A 7 0.91 14.03 -8.78
CA ASN A 7 2.08 14.42 -8.00
C ASN A 7 2.56 13.26 -7.11
N ILE A 8 1.66 12.61 -6.38
CA ILE A 8 1.99 11.43 -5.55
C ILE A 8 2.64 10.33 -6.39
N LEU A 9 2.09 10.06 -7.57
CA LEU A 9 2.58 9.02 -8.48
C LEU A 9 3.93 9.36 -9.14
N SER A 10 4.46 10.57 -8.94
CA SER A 10 5.80 10.96 -9.40
C SER A 10 6.92 10.65 -8.40
N HIS A 11 6.58 10.34 -7.14
CA HIS A 11 7.54 10.08 -6.08
C HIS A 11 7.86 8.60 -5.94
N ARG A 12 9.11 8.29 -5.57
CA ARG A 12 9.54 6.90 -5.32
C ARG A 12 8.78 6.23 -4.18
N ILE A 13 8.41 7.00 -3.17
CA ILE A 13 7.55 6.56 -2.07
C ILE A 13 6.47 7.60 -1.82
N ALA A 14 5.23 7.16 -1.67
CA ALA A 14 4.08 8.01 -1.41
C ALA A 14 3.18 7.39 -0.34
N PHE A 15 2.42 8.25 0.35
CA PHE A 15 1.47 7.82 1.37
C PHE A 15 0.09 8.42 1.11
N ILE A 16 -0.92 7.57 1.07
CA ILE A 16 -2.33 7.96 1.01
C ILE A 16 -2.95 7.66 2.37
N SER A 17 -3.23 8.71 3.13
CA SER A 17 -3.88 8.61 4.43
C SER A 17 -5.39 8.59 4.29
N ILE A 18 -5.99 7.51 4.76
CA ILE A 18 -7.45 7.38 4.81
C ILE A 18 -7.89 7.71 6.23
N SER A 19 -8.52 8.87 6.38
CA SER A 19 -9.15 9.30 7.62
C SER A 19 -10.65 9.07 7.53
N GLY A 20 -11.22 8.31 8.43
CA GLY A 20 -12.67 8.18 8.53
C GLY A 20 -13.07 7.19 9.62
N LYS A 21 -14.14 7.51 10.34
CA LYS A 21 -14.84 6.56 11.22
C LYS A 21 -15.55 5.55 10.33
N ASN A 22 -14.81 4.56 9.82
CA ASN A 22 -15.48 3.42 9.22
C ASN A 22 -16.34 2.72 10.27
N LYS A 23 -17.55 2.37 9.91
CA LYS A 23 -18.27 1.32 10.64
C LYS A 23 -17.42 0.06 10.48
N ILE A 24 -16.64 -0.25 11.50
CA ILE A 24 -15.74 -1.38 11.50
C ILE A 24 -16.61 -2.63 11.59
N SER A 25 -16.88 -3.26 10.46
CA SER A 25 -17.52 -4.57 10.42
C SER A 25 -16.54 -5.68 10.78
N SER A 26 -15.26 -5.45 10.54
CA SER A 26 -14.15 -6.35 10.86
C SER A 26 -12.85 -5.56 10.98
N TYR A 27 -12.05 -5.84 11.99
CA TYR A 27 -10.70 -5.25 12.10
C TYR A 27 -9.75 -5.69 11.00
N LYS A 28 -10.01 -6.83 10.35
CA LYS A 28 -9.13 -7.41 9.32
C LYS A 28 -9.51 -7.00 7.89
N THR A 29 -10.44 -6.06 7.74
CA THR A 29 -10.84 -5.50 6.45
C THR A 29 -11.01 -4.00 6.54
N ASN A 30 -10.66 -3.30 5.47
CA ASN A 30 -10.90 -1.88 5.29
C ASN A 30 -11.32 -1.63 3.84
N ILE A 31 -12.62 -1.45 3.64
CA ILE A 31 -13.21 -1.27 2.30
C ILE A 31 -12.69 0.01 1.65
N ASN A 32 -12.52 1.10 2.41
CA ASN A 32 -12.02 2.36 1.85
C ASN A 32 -10.57 2.22 1.36
N GLU A 33 -9.71 1.53 2.13
CA GLU A 33 -8.36 1.22 1.64
C GLU A 33 -8.40 0.38 0.36
N ALA A 34 -9.27 -0.66 0.30
CA ALA A 34 -9.39 -1.52 -0.86
C ALA A 34 -9.88 -0.75 -2.11
N GLN A 35 -10.82 0.17 -1.94
CA GLN A 35 -11.30 1.05 -3.01
C GLN A 35 -10.18 1.96 -3.53
N TRP A 36 -9.38 2.52 -2.63
CA TRP A 36 -8.23 3.33 -3.02
C TRP A 36 -7.12 2.50 -3.67
N VAL A 37 -6.87 1.27 -3.21
CA VAL A 37 -5.97 0.34 -3.90
C VAL A 37 -6.44 0.10 -5.33
N ALA A 38 -7.73 -0.16 -5.54
CA ALA A 38 -8.29 -0.38 -6.88
C ALA A 38 -8.20 0.87 -7.75
N HIS A 39 -8.52 2.05 -7.21
CA HIS A 39 -8.43 3.31 -7.93
C HIS A 39 -6.99 3.62 -8.38
N ILE A 40 -6.02 3.51 -7.48
CA ILE A 40 -4.60 3.72 -7.80
C ILE A 40 -4.09 2.67 -8.80
N SER A 41 -4.52 1.41 -8.66
CA SER A 41 -4.17 0.34 -9.60
C SER A 41 -4.67 0.64 -11.02
N ALA A 42 -5.88 1.17 -11.16
CA ALA A 42 -6.43 1.58 -12.46
C ALA A 42 -5.62 2.73 -13.07
N ILE A 43 -5.22 3.72 -12.27
CA ILE A 43 -4.39 4.84 -12.75
C ILE A 43 -3.01 4.33 -13.21
N ILE A 44 -2.38 3.44 -12.45
CA ILE A 44 -1.11 2.82 -12.80
C ILE A 44 -1.24 2.03 -14.12
N TYR A 45 -2.29 1.22 -14.24
CA TYR A 45 -2.60 0.47 -15.46
C TYR A 45 -2.68 1.41 -16.67
N HIS A 46 -3.49 2.46 -16.60
CA HIS A 46 -3.64 3.41 -17.71
C HIS A 46 -2.35 4.19 -18.01
N ARG A 47 -1.51 4.46 -17.00
CA ARG A 47 -0.21 5.10 -17.19
C ARG A 47 0.75 4.19 -17.97
N ILE A 48 0.78 2.91 -17.63
CA ILE A 48 1.66 1.92 -18.27
C ILE A 48 1.19 1.63 -19.70
N THR A 49 -0.12 1.42 -19.90
CA THR A 49 -0.68 1.05 -21.21
C THR A 49 -0.53 2.15 -22.26
N LYS A 50 -0.21 3.38 -21.88
CA LYS A 50 0.19 4.44 -22.81
C LYS A 50 1.57 4.22 -23.45
N LYS A 51 2.42 3.39 -22.86
CA LYS A 51 3.81 3.20 -23.26
C LYS A 51 4.12 1.76 -23.68
N GLU A 52 3.56 0.78 -22.98
CA GLU A 52 3.81 -0.65 -23.20
C GLU A 52 2.61 -1.49 -22.75
N SER A 53 2.61 -2.78 -23.09
CA SER A 53 1.59 -3.71 -22.60
C SER A 53 1.72 -3.92 -21.11
N PHE A 54 0.59 -3.91 -20.39
CA PHE A 54 0.59 -4.19 -18.96
C PHE A 54 0.86 -5.68 -18.69
N VAL A 55 1.89 -5.95 -17.91
CA VAL A 55 2.28 -7.28 -17.45
C VAL A 55 2.18 -7.32 -15.94
N PRO A 56 1.18 -7.99 -15.34
CA PRO A 56 0.94 -7.96 -13.89
C PRO A 56 2.18 -8.33 -13.07
N GLU A 57 2.91 -9.38 -13.47
CA GLU A 57 4.08 -9.89 -12.77
C GLU A 57 5.30 -8.97 -12.84
N LYS A 58 5.30 -8.01 -13.77
CA LYS A 58 6.34 -6.98 -13.91
C LYS A 58 5.95 -5.69 -13.20
N HIS A 59 4.73 -5.23 -13.44
CA HIS A 59 4.39 -3.84 -13.20
C HIS A 59 3.76 -3.55 -11.86
N LEU A 60 2.92 -4.45 -11.31
CA LEU A 60 2.16 -4.15 -10.10
C LEU A 60 2.09 -5.34 -9.14
N GLY A 61 2.31 -5.06 -7.87
CA GLY A 61 2.04 -5.98 -6.77
C GLY A 61 1.35 -5.27 -5.61
N ILE A 62 0.58 -6.01 -4.85
CA ILE A 62 -0.16 -5.48 -3.72
C ILE A 62 0.13 -6.34 -2.50
N ILE A 63 0.45 -5.68 -1.38
CA ILE A 63 0.73 -6.31 -0.10
C ILE A 63 -0.28 -5.83 0.94
N THR A 64 -0.75 -6.74 1.79
CA THR A 64 -1.60 -6.42 2.94
C THR A 64 -1.45 -7.48 4.04
N PRO A 65 -1.63 -7.16 5.33
CA PRO A 65 -1.38 -8.13 6.40
C PRO A 65 -2.45 -9.22 6.55
N TYR A 66 -3.65 -9.05 5.98
CA TYR A 66 -4.77 -9.97 6.24
C TYR A 66 -5.35 -10.59 4.97
N ARG A 67 -5.60 -11.91 5.01
CA ARG A 67 -6.25 -12.63 3.90
C ARG A 67 -7.66 -12.10 3.57
N SER A 68 -8.41 -11.67 4.58
CA SER A 68 -9.72 -11.05 4.37
C SER A 68 -9.61 -9.73 3.61
N GLN A 69 -8.56 -8.94 3.84
CA GLN A 69 -8.28 -7.74 3.07
C GLN A 69 -7.88 -8.06 1.63
N ILE A 70 -7.14 -9.14 1.40
CA ILE A 70 -6.85 -9.63 0.05
C ILE A 70 -8.14 -9.88 -0.73
N ALA A 71 -9.11 -10.58 -0.13
CA ALA A 71 -10.39 -10.84 -0.77
C ALA A 71 -11.17 -9.55 -1.07
N THR A 72 -11.14 -8.59 -0.14
CA THR A 72 -11.77 -7.28 -0.30
C THR A 72 -11.13 -6.49 -1.45
N ILE A 73 -9.80 -6.45 -1.51
CA ILE A 73 -9.06 -5.78 -2.60
C ILE A 73 -9.37 -6.44 -3.95
N LYS A 74 -9.37 -7.77 -4.03
CA LYS A 74 -9.72 -8.50 -5.27
C LYS A 74 -11.11 -8.14 -5.78
N LYS A 75 -12.08 -8.02 -4.87
CA LYS A 75 -13.44 -7.59 -5.23
C LYS A 75 -13.43 -6.17 -5.81
N GLU A 76 -12.75 -5.23 -5.18
CA GLU A 76 -12.68 -3.84 -5.64
C GLU A 76 -11.90 -3.70 -6.95
N LEU A 77 -10.85 -4.49 -7.17
CA LEU A 77 -10.17 -4.57 -8.47
C LEU A 77 -11.12 -5.06 -9.57
N GLY A 78 -11.97 -6.07 -9.26
CA GLY A 78 -13.01 -6.55 -10.18
C GLY A 78 -14.00 -5.45 -10.56
N ASN A 79 -14.35 -4.57 -9.63
CA ASN A 79 -15.26 -3.44 -9.87
C ASN A 79 -14.69 -2.38 -10.84
N THR A 80 -13.37 -2.38 -11.08
CA THR A 80 -12.76 -1.47 -12.07
C THR A 80 -13.10 -1.81 -13.51
N GLY A 81 -13.51 -3.05 -13.80
CA GLY A 81 -13.75 -3.55 -15.15
C GLY A 81 -12.47 -3.82 -15.96
N ILE A 82 -11.28 -3.65 -15.38
CA ILE A 82 -9.99 -3.91 -16.04
C ILE A 82 -9.58 -5.35 -15.78
N ILE A 83 -9.68 -6.21 -16.77
CA ILE A 83 -9.47 -7.66 -16.65
C ILE A 83 -8.05 -7.99 -16.20
N GLU A 84 -7.04 -7.27 -16.70
CA GLU A 84 -5.63 -7.49 -16.39
C GLU A 84 -5.30 -7.27 -14.91
N LEU A 85 -6.05 -6.40 -14.22
CA LEU A 85 -5.89 -6.18 -12.79
C LEU A 85 -6.30 -7.38 -11.93
N LEU A 86 -7.13 -8.28 -12.46
CA LEU A 86 -7.51 -9.52 -11.76
C LEU A 86 -6.35 -10.51 -11.63
N SER A 87 -5.32 -10.38 -12.47
CA SER A 87 -4.11 -11.20 -12.46
C SER A 87 -2.97 -10.61 -11.61
N VAL A 88 -3.17 -9.43 -11.03
CA VAL A 88 -2.19 -8.81 -10.14
C VAL A 88 -2.03 -9.65 -8.87
N THR A 89 -0.78 -9.92 -8.49
CA THR A 89 -0.47 -10.64 -7.25
C THR A 89 -0.81 -9.79 -6.04
N ILE A 90 -1.65 -10.32 -5.15
CA ILE A 90 -1.99 -9.73 -3.86
C ILE A 90 -1.70 -10.77 -2.79
N ASP A 91 -0.80 -10.48 -1.85
CA ASP A 91 -0.49 -11.41 -0.76
C ASP A 91 0.03 -10.66 0.49
N THR A 92 0.30 -11.42 1.55
CA THR A 92 0.98 -10.88 2.72
C THR A 92 2.47 -10.69 2.45
N VAL A 93 3.15 -9.86 3.24
CA VAL A 93 4.59 -9.60 3.09
C VAL A 93 5.39 -10.90 3.09
N GLU A 94 5.06 -11.81 4.01
CA GLU A 94 5.76 -13.08 4.19
C GLU A 94 5.53 -14.06 3.03
N ARG A 95 4.40 -13.95 2.36
CA ARG A 95 3.98 -14.88 1.30
C ARG A 95 4.17 -14.32 -0.10
N PHE A 96 4.40 -13.01 -0.23
CA PHE A 96 4.57 -12.37 -1.53
C PHE A 96 5.79 -12.94 -2.25
N GLN A 97 5.52 -13.80 -3.22
CA GLN A 97 6.51 -14.49 -4.03
C GLN A 97 6.62 -13.87 -5.42
N GLY A 98 7.70 -14.23 -6.13
CA GLY A 98 7.90 -13.77 -7.51
C GLY A 98 8.69 -12.46 -7.64
N GLY A 99 9.44 -12.08 -6.59
CA GLY A 99 10.41 -11.01 -6.65
C GLY A 99 9.82 -9.60 -6.62
N GLN A 100 10.45 -8.70 -7.33
CA GLN A 100 10.12 -7.28 -7.35
C GLN A 100 9.07 -6.95 -8.42
N ARG A 101 8.34 -5.84 -8.20
CA ARG A 101 7.47 -5.19 -9.18
C ARG A 101 7.94 -3.76 -9.39
N ASP A 102 7.59 -3.17 -10.53
CA ASP A 102 7.88 -1.74 -10.76
C ASP A 102 7.17 -0.89 -9.71
N VAL A 103 5.90 -1.15 -9.49
CA VAL A 103 5.09 -0.49 -8.45
C VAL A 103 4.57 -1.51 -7.44
N MET A 104 4.74 -1.20 -6.16
CA MET A 104 4.11 -1.91 -5.05
C MET A 104 3.10 -1.01 -4.34
N ILE A 105 1.94 -1.55 -4.02
CA ILE A 105 0.96 -0.92 -3.14
C ILE A 105 0.91 -1.69 -1.84
N PHE A 106 1.00 -0.99 -0.72
CA PHE A 106 0.89 -1.58 0.61
C PHE A 106 -0.36 -1.04 1.32
N SER A 107 -1.41 -1.87 1.41
CA SER A 107 -2.61 -1.60 2.21
C SER A 107 -2.34 -2.06 3.64
N CYS A 108 -2.17 -1.12 4.56
CA CYS A 108 -1.80 -1.40 5.95
C CYS A 108 -2.92 -2.05 6.75
N CYS A 109 -4.17 -1.75 6.44
CA CYS A 109 -5.37 -2.28 7.09
C CYS A 109 -5.33 -2.18 8.62
N VAL A 110 -4.87 -1.04 9.15
CA VAL A 110 -4.83 -0.74 10.59
C VAL A 110 -6.02 0.12 10.92
N ASN A 111 -7.01 -0.49 11.57
CA ASN A 111 -8.28 0.14 11.97
C ASN A 111 -8.32 0.47 13.47
N ALA A 112 -7.35 -0.04 14.23
CA ALA A 112 -7.21 0.17 15.67
C ALA A 112 -5.75 0.02 16.11
N PRO A 113 -5.32 0.67 17.22
CA PRO A 113 -3.91 0.71 17.63
C PRO A 113 -3.33 -0.67 17.96
N PHE A 114 -4.13 -1.61 18.48
CA PHE A 114 -3.64 -2.96 18.80
C PHE A 114 -3.15 -3.74 17.56
N GLN A 115 -3.59 -3.35 16.35
CA GLN A 115 -3.20 -4.03 15.12
C GLN A 115 -1.76 -3.72 14.70
N LEU A 116 -1.13 -2.67 15.23
CA LEU A 116 0.27 -2.34 14.97
C LEU A 116 1.20 -3.51 15.31
N GLN A 117 0.92 -4.26 16.37
CA GLN A 117 1.70 -5.46 16.75
C GLN A 117 1.70 -6.56 15.66
N PHE A 118 0.69 -6.60 14.78
CA PHE A 118 0.61 -7.56 13.68
C PHE A 118 1.22 -7.01 12.39
N LEU A 119 1.15 -5.69 12.20
CA LEU A 119 1.74 -5.02 11.05
C LEU A 119 3.26 -4.91 11.19
N CYS A 120 3.75 -4.53 12.39
CA CYS A 120 5.14 -4.24 12.67
C CYS A 120 5.89 -5.49 13.12
N ASN A 121 7.14 -5.62 12.67
CA ASN A 121 8.10 -6.59 13.19
C ASN A 121 9.41 -5.85 13.48
N THR A 122 9.40 -5.14 14.60
CA THR A 122 10.44 -4.20 14.99
C THR A 122 11.48 -4.86 15.89
N PHE A 123 12.76 -4.63 15.60
CA PHE A 123 13.89 -5.07 16.42
C PHE A 123 15.01 -4.01 16.35
N LYS A 124 16.00 -4.14 17.27
CA LYS A 124 17.18 -3.28 17.25
C LYS A 124 18.34 -4.02 16.61
N GLU A 125 19.01 -3.36 15.66
CA GLU A 125 20.24 -3.82 15.04
C GLU A 125 21.26 -2.67 15.02
N ASN A 126 22.44 -2.91 15.59
CA ASN A 126 23.51 -1.90 15.71
C ASN A 126 23.01 -0.55 16.30
N GLY A 127 22.13 -0.62 17.29
CA GLY A 127 21.56 0.57 17.94
C GLY A 127 20.42 1.26 17.17
N GLN A 128 20.12 0.82 15.96
CA GLN A 128 19.03 1.34 15.15
C GLN A 128 17.77 0.48 15.25
N LEU A 129 16.62 1.14 15.23
CA LEU A 129 15.31 0.47 15.20
C LEU A 129 14.96 0.14 13.75
N ILE A 130 14.63 -1.12 13.49
CA ILE A 130 14.33 -1.64 12.15
C ILE A 130 13.01 -2.39 12.19
N ASP A 131 12.14 -2.16 11.21
CA ASP A 131 10.98 -3.01 10.96
C ASP A 131 11.25 -3.95 9.77
N ARG A 132 11.36 -5.24 10.07
CA ARG A 132 11.68 -6.26 9.06
C ARG A 132 10.60 -6.38 7.99
N LYS A 133 9.32 -6.34 8.36
CA LYS A 133 8.21 -6.46 7.40
C LYS A 133 8.17 -5.26 6.44
N LEU A 134 8.30 -4.06 6.99
CA LEU A 134 8.35 -2.84 6.17
C LEU A 134 9.56 -2.84 5.23
N ASN A 135 10.74 -3.22 5.72
CA ASN A 135 11.94 -3.32 4.88
C ASN A 135 11.77 -4.32 3.74
N VAL A 136 11.21 -5.50 4.02
CA VAL A 136 10.92 -6.48 2.97
C VAL A 136 9.93 -5.92 1.96
N ALA A 137 8.86 -5.26 2.42
CA ALA A 137 7.88 -4.64 1.54
C ALA A 137 8.53 -3.58 0.62
N LEU A 138 9.33 -2.67 1.19
CA LEU A 138 10.01 -1.61 0.44
C LEU A 138 10.97 -2.17 -0.63
N THR A 139 11.68 -3.26 -0.33
CA THR A 139 12.61 -3.90 -1.28
C THR A 139 11.92 -4.62 -2.43
N ARG A 140 10.60 -4.84 -2.37
CA ARG A 140 9.81 -5.42 -3.46
C ARG A 140 9.47 -4.40 -4.54
N ALA A 141 9.58 -3.10 -4.28
CA ALA A 141 9.33 -2.04 -5.25
C ALA A 141 10.63 -1.67 -5.99
N ARG A 142 10.65 -1.85 -7.32
CA ARG A 142 11.78 -1.39 -8.12
C ARG A 142 11.80 0.12 -8.30
N GLU A 143 10.63 0.70 -8.59
CA GLU A 143 10.49 2.11 -8.94
C GLU A 143 9.67 2.89 -7.91
N GLN A 144 8.55 2.34 -7.45
CA GLN A 144 7.63 3.06 -6.59
C GLN A 144 6.94 2.18 -5.55
N MET A 145 6.88 2.68 -4.30
CA MET A 145 6.05 2.15 -3.23
C MET A 145 4.96 3.16 -2.88
N ILE A 146 3.71 2.72 -2.87
CA ILE A 146 2.56 3.52 -2.43
C ILE A 146 1.98 2.86 -1.17
N VAL A 147 2.06 3.55 -0.06
CA VAL A 147 1.48 3.09 1.21
C VAL A 147 0.10 3.71 1.38
N ILE A 148 -0.89 2.87 1.68
CA ILE A 148 -2.27 3.28 1.92
C ILE A 148 -2.67 2.82 3.32
N GLY A 149 -3.15 3.74 4.15
CA GLY A 149 -3.55 3.40 5.51
C GLY A 149 -3.99 4.60 6.33
N ASN A 150 -4.34 4.37 7.58
CA ASN A 150 -4.71 5.43 8.52
C ASN A 150 -3.45 5.96 9.23
N SER A 151 -2.99 7.16 8.83
CA SER A 151 -1.80 7.77 9.43
C SER A 151 -1.94 8.00 10.94
N HIS A 152 -3.14 8.33 11.44
CA HIS A 152 -3.38 8.53 12.86
C HIS A 152 -3.01 7.32 13.72
N TRP A 153 -3.27 6.11 13.24
CA TRP A 153 -2.88 4.88 13.92
C TRP A 153 -1.42 4.52 13.68
N LEU A 154 -0.97 4.65 12.43
CA LEU A 154 0.39 4.27 12.03
C LEU A 154 1.46 5.14 12.70
N GLU A 155 1.21 6.43 12.90
CA GLU A 155 2.13 7.36 13.59
C GLU A 155 2.37 7.04 15.08
N ARG A 156 1.61 6.10 15.65
CA ARG A 156 1.89 5.57 16.99
C ARG A 156 3.08 4.61 17.05
N ASP A 157 3.42 4.00 15.92
CA ASP A 157 4.68 3.26 15.76
C ASP A 157 5.80 4.22 15.35
N THR A 158 6.97 4.07 15.96
CA THR A 158 8.11 4.98 15.75
C THR A 158 8.61 4.97 14.30
N ILE A 159 8.70 3.79 13.69
CA ILE A 159 9.24 3.64 12.32
C ILE A 159 8.24 4.18 11.31
N TYR A 160 6.96 3.84 11.44
CA TYR A 160 5.93 4.37 10.55
C TYR A 160 5.76 5.88 10.68
N ARG A 161 5.90 6.44 11.88
CA ARG A 161 5.92 7.89 12.09
C ARG A 161 7.06 8.54 11.33
N GLN A 162 8.29 8.04 11.48
CA GLN A 162 9.46 8.55 10.74
C GLN A 162 9.28 8.46 9.23
N LEU A 163 8.71 7.34 8.74
CA LEU A 163 8.40 7.17 7.33
C LEU A 163 7.39 8.20 6.84
N ILE A 164 6.31 8.41 7.59
CA ILE A 164 5.26 9.36 7.23
C ILE A 164 5.81 10.79 7.25
N GLU A 165 6.61 11.17 8.25
CA GLU A 165 7.28 12.47 8.31
C GLU A 165 8.19 12.68 7.09
N TYR A 166 9.02 11.70 6.76
CA TYR A 166 9.87 11.75 5.56
C TYR A 166 9.05 11.96 4.28
N ILE A 167 7.92 11.25 4.14
CA ILE A 167 7.05 11.36 2.96
C ILE A 167 6.37 12.73 2.92
N LYS A 168 5.93 13.27 4.07
CA LYS A 168 5.39 14.63 4.19
C LYS A 168 6.40 15.70 3.73
N ASP A 169 7.64 15.58 4.17
CA ASP A 169 8.72 16.50 3.81
C ASP A 169 9.03 16.48 2.31
N LYS A 170 8.81 15.34 1.63
CA LYS A 170 8.96 15.22 0.17
C LYS A 170 7.72 15.69 -0.61
N GLY A 171 6.64 16.05 0.06
CA GLY A 171 5.39 16.45 -0.59
C GLY A 171 4.59 15.29 -1.22
N ALA A 172 4.88 14.06 -0.79
CA ALA A 172 4.25 12.85 -1.32
C ALA A 172 3.18 12.26 -0.38
N PHE A 173 2.68 13.05 0.55
CA PHE A 173 1.61 12.68 1.48
C PHE A 173 0.27 13.26 1.02
N PHE A 174 -0.72 12.42 0.93
CA PHE A 174 -2.09 12.80 0.56
C PHE A 174 -3.07 12.30 1.63
N GLN A 175 -3.95 13.16 2.08
CA GLN A 175 -5.00 12.84 3.05
C GLN A 175 -6.38 12.97 2.43
N ILE A 176 -7.21 11.95 2.70
CA ILE A 176 -8.59 11.83 2.20
C ILE A 176 -9.53 11.86 3.39
#